data_58c09f7f8e4a6424d93270edcfb1abb7
#
_entry.id   58c09f7f8e4a6424d93270edcfb1abb7
#
_cell.length_a   1.000
_cell.length_b   1.000
_cell.length_c   1.000
_cell.angle_alpha   90.00
_cell.angle_beta   90.00
_cell.angle_gamma   90.00
#
_symmetry.space_group_name_H-M   'P 1'
#
loop_
_entity.id
_entity.type
_entity.pdbx_description
1 polymer ?
#
loop_
_entity_poly.entity_id
_entity_poly.type
_entity_poly.pdbx_seq_one_letter_code
_entity_poly.pdbx_strand_id
1 'polypeptide(L)'
;MVACEFCGTTLWMVTSIGTTFLTILGNTLTLCTILMSKKLSSLTANYFIFSLAVSDLMVGVSIPYHMLFYTKSDFGAVKIRCLLRFVLTSFACSSSICNLLFIAMDRYLAIVYPLHYARFMVKKTAYALIAVGWVGAFSAAFVPLIWNEWTEGVTCEVVNVFPHNYMQFILLPMFSLIWTTMFLLYTRICQEASGQQKKIRVNGLKHHSKSFQVTLIILGCFTICWLPYFVIVVYIRSTKSSESATLYEVFFNLAMANSCMNPLIYAWKNKNFRKGFFSLLKCRHPDKTTDFVTNHVPSKRNSANAVWNIQCHREELTTGTEMSNYDEKGDNVVVQGSEENELRRETI
;
A
#
# COMPACT_ATOMS: atom_id res chain seq x y z
N MET A 1 13.43 35.00 -21.70
CA MET A 1 13.75 34.22 -20.47
C MET A 1 12.74 34.47 -19.34
N VAL A 2 12.47 35.71 -18.92
CA VAL A 2 11.55 36.03 -17.80
C VAL A 2 10.13 35.48 -17.95
N ALA A 3 9.53 35.49 -19.13
CA ALA A 3 8.18 34.93 -19.37
C ALA A 3 8.10 33.40 -19.23
N CYS A 4 9.20 32.70 -19.55
CA CYS A 4 9.26 31.22 -19.43
C CYS A 4 9.45 30.79 -17.96
N GLU A 5 10.22 31.57 -17.19
CA GLU A 5 10.45 31.34 -15.76
C GLU A 5 9.18 31.58 -14.93
N PHE A 6 8.44 32.64 -15.22
CA PHE A 6 7.14 32.96 -14.63
C PHE A 6 6.09 31.86 -14.93
N CYS A 7 6.05 31.35 -16.16
CA CYS A 7 5.15 30.26 -16.55
C CYS A 7 5.49 28.96 -15.80
N GLY A 8 6.77 28.64 -15.63
CA GLY A 8 7.23 27.47 -14.89
C GLY A 8 6.84 27.52 -13.42
N THR A 9 7.06 28.65 -12.75
CA THR A 9 6.73 28.83 -11.33
C THR A 9 5.22 28.76 -11.09
N THR A 10 4.41 29.36 -11.98
CA THR A 10 2.94 29.30 -11.87
C THR A 10 2.42 27.88 -12.04
N LEU A 11 2.91 27.14 -13.04
CA LEU A 11 2.54 25.75 -13.28
C LEU A 11 2.91 24.87 -12.09
N TRP A 12 4.10 25.05 -11.54
CA TRP A 12 4.56 24.33 -10.35
C TRP A 12 3.64 24.59 -9.14
N MET A 13 3.26 25.85 -8.90
CA MET A 13 2.32 26.19 -7.80
C MET A 13 0.95 25.54 -8.01
N VAL A 14 0.37 25.62 -9.20
CA VAL A 14 -0.95 25.03 -9.51
C VAL A 14 -0.93 23.52 -9.33
N THR A 15 0.12 22.85 -9.83
CA THR A 15 0.26 21.39 -9.66
C THR A 15 0.46 21.01 -8.20
N SER A 16 1.22 21.76 -7.42
CA SER A 16 1.42 21.52 -5.97
C SER A 16 0.13 21.69 -5.18
N ILE A 17 -0.67 22.72 -5.46
CA ILE A 17 -1.99 22.93 -4.82
C ILE A 17 -2.94 21.78 -5.18
N GLY A 18 -3.00 21.40 -6.46
CA GLY A 18 -3.80 20.27 -6.93
C GLY A 18 -3.41 18.95 -6.24
N THR A 19 -2.11 18.66 -6.18
CA THR A 19 -1.58 17.47 -5.50
C THR A 19 -1.91 17.49 -4.02
N THR A 20 -1.75 18.63 -3.33
CA THR A 20 -2.12 18.79 -1.92
C THR A 20 -3.60 18.47 -1.70
N PHE A 21 -4.48 19.10 -2.48
CA PHE A 21 -5.93 18.89 -2.37
C PHE A 21 -6.32 17.42 -2.59
N LEU A 22 -5.84 16.79 -3.64
CA LEU A 22 -6.12 15.39 -3.96
C LEU A 22 -5.58 14.44 -2.90
N THR A 23 -4.37 14.72 -2.38
CA THR A 23 -3.75 13.91 -1.33
C THR A 23 -4.55 13.99 -0.03
N ILE A 24 -4.92 15.18 0.41
CA ILE A 24 -5.70 15.35 1.65
C ILE A 24 -7.10 14.76 1.50
N LEU A 25 -7.82 15.11 0.45
CA LEU A 25 -9.18 14.60 0.23
C LEU A 25 -9.20 13.07 0.09
N GLY A 26 -8.34 12.52 -0.76
CA GLY A 26 -8.33 11.09 -1.07
C GLY A 26 -7.96 10.23 0.14
N ASN A 27 -6.93 10.63 0.89
CA ASN A 27 -6.49 9.86 2.06
C ASN A 27 -7.44 10.04 3.25
N THR A 28 -8.08 11.19 3.42
CA THR A 28 -9.17 11.37 4.40
C THR A 28 -10.34 10.44 4.08
N LEU A 29 -10.78 10.37 2.82
CA LEU A 29 -11.82 9.42 2.40
C LEU A 29 -11.41 7.96 2.64
N THR A 30 -10.13 7.63 2.44
CA THR A 30 -9.60 6.29 2.71
C THR A 30 -9.68 5.96 4.19
N LEU A 31 -9.21 6.84 5.07
CA LEU A 31 -9.27 6.66 6.52
C LEU A 31 -10.72 6.53 7.01
N CYS A 32 -11.60 7.46 6.63
CA CYS A 32 -13.01 7.42 7.01
C CYS A 32 -13.68 6.13 6.54
N THR A 33 -13.38 5.67 5.32
CA THR A 33 -13.95 4.42 4.78
C THR A 33 -13.52 3.20 5.60
N ILE A 34 -12.24 3.12 6.00
CA ILE A 34 -11.74 2.00 6.81
C ILE A 34 -12.35 2.05 8.22
N LEU A 35 -12.38 3.23 8.85
CA LEU A 35 -12.89 3.40 10.21
C LEU A 35 -14.40 3.13 10.32
N MET A 36 -15.16 3.55 9.32
CA MET A 36 -16.63 3.44 9.33
C MET A 36 -17.14 2.11 8.78
N SER A 37 -16.29 1.28 8.17
CA SER A 37 -16.68 -0.04 7.65
C SER A 37 -16.10 -1.17 8.49
N LYS A 38 -16.97 -1.90 9.21
CA LYS A 38 -16.59 -3.09 10.00
C LYS A 38 -15.90 -4.15 9.14
N LYS A 39 -16.34 -4.30 7.89
CA LYS A 39 -15.76 -5.25 6.94
C LYS A 39 -14.32 -4.88 6.58
N LEU A 40 -14.02 -3.59 6.36
CA LEU A 40 -12.68 -3.15 5.99
C LEU A 40 -11.75 -3.11 7.20
N SER A 41 -12.23 -2.64 8.36
CA SER A 41 -11.43 -2.55 9.60
C SER A 41 -11.03 -3.91 10.17
N SER A 42 -11.74 -5.00 9.83
CA SER A 42 -11.39 -6.34 10.29
C SER A 42 -10.22 -7.00 9.53
N LEU A 43 -9.89 -6.52 8.33
CA LEU A 43 -8.85 -7.09 7.47
C LEU A 43 -7.45 -6.58 7.85
N THR A 44 -6.52 -7.49 8.14
CA THR A 44 -5.13 -7.16 8.53
C THR A 44 -4.41 -6.32 7.47
N ALA A 45 -4.61 -6.63 6.18
CA ALA A 45 -4.06 -5.86 5.07
C ALA A 45 -4.44 -4.37 5.10
N ASN A 46 -5.62 -4.03 5.63
CA ASN A 46 -6.08 -2.65 5.69
C ASN A 46 -5.43 -1.83 6.80
N TYR A 47 -4.72 -2.44 7.76
CA TYR A 47 -3.89 -1.70 8.72
C TYR A 47 -2.71 -1.02 8.02
N PHE A 48 -2.08 -1.67 7.03
CA PHE A 48 -1.04 -1.05 6.22
C PHE A 48 -1.60 0.08 5.35
N ILE A 49 -2.79 -0.12 4.75
CA ILE A 49 -3.47 0.93 3.98
C ILE A 49 -3.86 2.11 4.87
N PHE A 50 -4.31 1.86 6.10
CA PHE A 50 -4.61 2.90 7.08
C PHE A 50 -3.36 3.70 7.45
N SER A 51 -2.26 3.01 7.79
CA SER A 51 -0.97 3.62 8.10
C SER A 51 -0.40 4.41 6.93
N LEU A 52 -0.54 3.89 5.69
CA LEU A 52 -0.17 4.58 4.46
C LEU A 52 -0.97 5.87 4.28
N ALA A 53 -2.28 5.83 4.48
CA ALA A 53 -3.13 7.01 4.35
C ALA A 53 -2.79 8.09 5.38
N VAL A 54 -2.37 7.70 6.60
CA VAL A 54 -1.87 8.66 7.62
C VAL A 54 -0.57 9.32 7.16
N SER A 55 0.43 8.54 6.69
CA SER A 55 1.68 9.10 6.19
C SER A 55 1.49 9.96 4.94
N ASP A 56 0.57 9.59 4.06
CA ASP A 56 0.23 10.38 2.87
C ASP A 56 -0.47 11.70 3.23
N LEU A 57 -1.30 11.75 4.27
CA LEU A 57 -1.83 13.01 4.80
C LEU A 57 -0.71 13.94 5.30
N MET A 58 0.31 13.38 5.95
CA MET A 58 1.48 14.18 6.37
C MET A 58 2.23 14.72 5.15
N VAL A 59 2.36 13.94 4.06
CA VAL A 59 2.89 14.45 2.78
C VAL A 59 2.03 15.63 2.30
N GLY A 60 0.71 15.47 2.27
CA GLY A 60 -0.22 16.53 1.86
C GLY A 60 -0.07 17.82 2.66
N VAL A 61 0.22 17.74 3.96
CA VAL A 61 0.49 18.91 4.82
C VAL A 61 1.89 19.48 4.61
N SER A 62 2.87 18.66 4.27
CA SER A 62 4.26 19.10 4.04
C SER A 62 4.43 19.93 2.75
N ILE A 63 3.62 19.66 1.72
CA ILE A 63 3.70 20.39 0.43
C ILE A 63 3.45 21.89 0.60
N PRO A 64 2.37 22.39 1.23
CA PRO A 64 2.16 23.81 1.47
C PRO A 64 3.30 24.47 2.27
N TYR A 65 3.85 23.75 3.27
CA TYR A 65 4.99 24.23 4.03
C TYR A 65 6.23 24.38 3.12
N HIS A 66 6.45 23.43 2.22
CA HIS A 66 7.52 23.50 1.21
C HIS A 66 7.33 24.69 0.25
N MET A 67 6.10 25.00 -0.14
CA MET A 67 5.78 26.13 -1.03
C MET A 67 6.11 27.48 -0.42
N LEU A 68 6.08 27.64 0.92
CA LEU A 68 6.42 28.91 1.58
C LEU A 68 7.85 29.38 1.28
N PHE A 69 8.78 28.46 0.98
CA PHE A 69 10.16 28.79 0.66
C PHE A 69 10.35 29.40 -0.72
N TYR A 70 9.35 29.25 -1.60
CA TYR A 70 9.37 29.86 -2.95
C TYR A 70 8.54 31.14 -3.02
N THR A 71 7.61 31.33 -2.06
CA THR A 71 6.73 32.51 -2.04
C THR A 71 7.20 33.63 -1.13
N LYS A 72 8.07 33.31 -0.14
CA LYS A 72 8.58 34.26 0.85
C LYS A 72 10.10 34.19 0.90
N SER A 73 10.78 35.23 0.41
CA SER A 73 12.25 35.31 0.27
C SER A 73 13.01 35.03 1.58
N ASP A 74 12.51 35.50 2.72
CA ASP A 74 13.21 35.40 4.01
C ASP A 74 12.80 34.17 4.85
N PHE A 75 11.87 33.36 4.34
CA PHE A 75 11.36 32.23 5.13
C PHE A 75 12.42 31.16 5.41
N GLY A 76 13.33 30.95 4.44
CA GLY A 76 14.45 30.01 4.51
C GLY A 76 15.68 30.53 5.29
N ALA A 77 15.72 31.80 5.65
CA ALA A 77 16.85 32.41 6.37
C ALA A 77 17.00 31.91 7.82
N VAL A 78 15.94 31.31 8.41
CA VAL A 78 15.99 30.80 9.77
C VAL A 78 16.29 29.31 9.73
N LYS A 79 17.39 28.89 10.37
CA LYS A 79 17.88 27.48 10.43
C LYS A 79 16.79 26.46 10.70
N ILE A 80 16.03 26.64 11.77
CA ILE A 80 15.01 25.64 12.17
C ILE A 80 13.89 25.51 11.14
N ARG A 81 13.45 26.60 10.50
CA ARG A 81 12.43 26.53 9.45
C ARG A 81 12.96 25.77 8.24
N CYS A 82 14.19 26.06 7.82
CA CYS A 82 14.85 25.37 6.72
C CYS A 82 14.99 23.85 7.00
N LEU A 83 15.50 23.47 8.15
CA LEU A 83 15.66 22.06 8.51
C LEU A 83 14.31 21.33 8.62
N LEU A 84 13.28 21.96 9.20
CA LEU A 84 11.93 21.37 9.30
C LEU A 84 11.30 21.11 7.93
N ARG A 85 11.58 21.96 6.91
CA ARG A 85 11.13 21.69 5.54
C ARG A 85 11.50 20.29 5.08
N PHE A 86 12.77 19.93 5.26
CA PHE A 86 13.31 18.65 4.80
C PHE A 86 12.92 17.50 5.74
N VAL A 87 12.96 17.73 7.04
CA VAL A 87 12.64 16.71 8.05
C VAL A 87 11.18 16.25 7.93
N LEU A 88 10.23 17.20 7.86
CA LEU A 88 8.80 16.87 7.76
C LEU A 88 8.51 16.11 6.47
N THR A 89 9.03 16.60 5.34
CA THR A 89 8.84 15.94 4.04
C THR A 89 9.51 14.56 4.00
N SER A 90 10.76 14.46 4.45
CA SER A 90 11.49 13.18 4.47
C SER A 90 10.82 12.16 5.39
N PHE A 91 10.34 12.58 6.56
CA PHE A 91 9.64 11.69 7.50
C PHE A 91 8.32 11.18 6.90
N ALA A 92 7.49 12.07 6.35
CA ALA A 92 6.23 11.70 5.73
C ALA A 92 6.44 10.75 4.54
N CYS A 93 7.37 11.09 3.63
CA CYS A 93 7.67 10.27 2.45
C CYS A 93 8.28 8.92 2.81
N SER A 94 9.26 8.87 3.73
CA SER A 94 9.88 7.61 4.15
C SER A 94 8.88 6.70 4.83
N SER A 95 7.98 7.25 5.67
CA SER A 95 6.89 6.48 6.28
C SER A 95 5.94 5.92 5.22
N SER A 96 5.56 6.70 4.21
CA SER A 96 4.73 6.26 3.08
C SER A 96 5.40 5.12 2.30
N ILE A 97 6.68 5.29 1.94
CA ILE A 97 7.47 4.28 1.22
C ILE A 97 7.58 2.97 2.02
N CYS A 98 7.83 3.03 3.33
CA CYS A 98 7.85 1.84 4.20
C CYS A 98 6.49 1.13 4.21
N ASN A 99 5.37 1.86 4.28
CA ASN A 99 4.04 1.26 4.22
C ASN A 99 3.76 0.59 2.88
N LEU A 100 4.21 1.17 1.74
CA LEU A 100 4.12 0.53 0.42
C LEU A 100 4.91 -0.78 0.37
N LEU A 101 6.11 -0.81 0.97
CA LEU A 101 6.91 -2.05 1.10
C LEU A 101 6.14 -3.11 1.91
N PHE A 102 5.52 -2.74 3.03
CA PHE A 102 4.75 -3.70 3.83
C PHE A 102 3.49 -4.20 3.12
N ILE A 103 2.83 -3.36 2.32
CA ILE A 103 1.74 -3.80 1.44
C ILE A 103 2.25 -4.80 0.40
N ALA A 104 3.44 -4.58 -0.17
CA ALA A 104 4.06 -5.51 -1.10
C ALA A 104 4.39 -6.86 -0.43
N MET A 105 4.95 -6.83 0.79
CA MET A 105 5.23 -8.03 1.59
C MET A 105 3.95 -8.80 1.94
N ASP A 106 2.90 -8.10 2.38
CA ASP A 106 1.60 -8.70 2.67
C ASP A 106 1.02 -9.42 1.44
N ARG A 107 1.06 -8.76 0.29
CA ARG A 107 0.58 -9.36 -0.97
C ARG A 107 1.44 -10.55 -1.40
N TYR A 108 2.76 -10.45 -1.24
CA TYR A 108 3.68 -11.54 -1.53
C TYR A 108 3.35 -12.78 -0.70
N LEU A 109 3.22 -12.64 0.60
CA LEU A 109 2.86 -13.76 1.49
C LEU A 109 1.49 -14.34 1.14
N ALA A 110 0.51 -13.51 0.84
CA ALA A 110 -0.83 -13.95 0.50
C ALA A 110 -0.91 -14.72 -0.83
N ILE A 111 -0.05 -14.41 -1.80
CA ILE A 111 -0.08 -15.01 -3.15
C ILE A 111 0.87 -16.19 -3.26
N VAL A 112 2.08 -16.07 -2.71
CA VAL A 112 3.12 -17.10 -2.84
C VAL A 112 3.01 -18.17 -1.77
N TYR A 113 2.59 -17.79 -0.54
CA TYR A 113 2.47 -18.71 0.59
C TYR A 113 1.08 -18.66 1.25
N PRO A 114 -0.02 -18.96 0.51
CA PRO A 114 -1.39 -18.78 0.99
C PRO A 114 -1.70 -19.61 2.25
N LEU A 115 -1.17 -20.82 2.36
CA LEU A 115 -1.38 -21.69 3.53
C LEU A 115 -0.72 -21.17 4.81
N HIS A 116 0.38 -20.43 4.68
CA HIS A 116 1.12 -19.87 5.81
C HIS A 116 0.70 -18.44 6.14
N TYR A 117 -0.02 -17.77 5.24
CA TYR A 117 -0.40 -16.36 5.37
C TYR A 117 -1.14 -16.06 6.68
N ALA A 118 -2.14 -16.87 7.02
CA ALA A 118 -2.95 -16.69 8.24
C ALA A 118 -2.11 -16.83 9.54
N ARG A 119 -1.03 -17.62 9.50
CA ARG A 119 -0.13 -17.80 10.63
C ARG A 119 0.85 -16.64 10.81
N PHE A 120 1.38 -16.11 9.70
CA PHE A 120 2.40 -15.05 9.75
C PHE A 120 1.80 -13.65 9.80
N MET A 121 0.73 -13.38 9.02
CA MET A 121 0.15 -12.03 8.87
C MET A 121 -1.02 -11.82 9.86
N VAL A 122 -0.71 -11.90 11.14
CA VAL A 122 -1.64 -11.58 12.22
C VAL A 122 -1.58 -10.09 12.58
N LYS A 123 -2.60 -9.59 13.29
CA LYS A 123 -2.67 -8.18 13.71
C LYS A 123 -1.41 -7.70 14.43
N LYS A 124 -0.85 -8.52 15.33
CA LYS A 124 0.40 -8.19 16.07
C LYS A 124 1.58 -7.97 15.13
N THR A 125 1.75 -8.83 14.12
CA THR A 125 2.81 -8.69 13.10
C THR A 125 2.63 -7.41 12.29
N ALA A 126 1.39 -7.09 11.87
CA ALA A 126 1.12 -5.87 11.13
C ALA A 126 1.47 -4.62 11.95
N TYR A 127 1.05 -4.55 13.22
CA TYR A 127 1.42 -3.42 14.11
C TYR A 127 2.92 -3.33 14.34
N ALA A 128 3.62 -4.46 14.54
CA ALA A 128 5.06 -4.47 14.72
C ALA A 128 5.80 -3.94 13.47
N LEU A 129 5.41 -4.39 12.28
CA LEU A 129 5.98 -3.90 11.02
C LEU A 129 5.73 -2.40 10.83
N ILE A 130 4.50 -1.94 11.07
CA ILE A 130 4.16 -0.51 11.00
C ILE A 130 5.04 0.27 11.98
N ALA A 131 5.14 -0.15 13.25
CA ALA A 131 5.96 0.53 14.25
C ALA A 131 7.44 0.59 13.83
N VAL A 132 8.02 -0.50 13.34
CA VAL A 132 9.39 -0.53 12.81
C VAL A 132 9.56 0.45 11.65
N GLY A 133 8.62 0.49 10.71
CA GLY A 133 8.66 1.43 9.58
C GLY A 133 8.62 2.89 10.04
N TRP A 134 7.73 3.25 10.97
CA TRP A 134 7.63 4.60 11.52
C TRP A 134 8.88 5.02 12.30
N VAL A 135 9.42 4.14 13.14
CA VAL A 135 10.68 4.38 13.90
C VAL A 135 11.85 4.54 12.94
N GLY A 136 11.97 3.67 11.92
CA GLY A 136 13.03 3.78 10.92
C GLY A 136 12.94 5.07 10.10
N ALA A 137 11.74 5.44 9.65
CA ALA A 137 11.50 6.69 8.94
C ALA A 137 11.82 7.93 9.82
N PHE A 138 11.42 7.91 11.09
CA PHE A 138 11.76 8.95 12.06
C PHE A 138 13.28 9.06 12.21
N SER A 139 13.94 7.96 12.53
CA SER A 139 15.39 7.94 12.75
C SER A 139 16.17 8.49 11.56
N ALA A 140 15.81 8.10 10.34
CA ALA A 140 16.45 8.59 9.13
C ALA A 140 16.15 10.08 8.88
N ALA A 141 14.89 10.51 8.99
CA ALA A 141 14.48 11.85 8.64
C ALA A 141 14.98 12.94 9.60
N PHE A 142 15.24 12.59 10.86
CA PHE A 142 15.67 13.55 11.90
C PHE A 142 17.19 13.74 11.98
N VAL A 143 17.99 12.91 11.31
CA VAL A 143 19.45 13.07 11.25
C VAL A 143 19.88 14.50 10.86
N PRO A 144 19.27 15.19 9.87
CA PRO A 144 19.69 16.53 9.48
C PRO A 144 19.49 17.61 10.55
N LEU A 145 18.67 17.37 11.59
CA LEU A 145 18.58 18.32 12.71
C LEU A 145 19.90 18.38 13.51
N ILE A 146 20.61 17.25 13.59
CA ILE A 146 21.87 17.11 14.34
C ILE A 146 23.04 17.31 13.40
N TRP A 147 23.00 16.71 12.22
CA TRP A 147 24.07 16.73 11.25
C TRP A 147 23.63 17.43 9.95
N ASN A 148 23.98 18.72 9.82
CA ASN A 148 23.64 19.57 8.69
C ASN A 148 24.78 20.56 8.38
N GLU A 149 24.81 21.09 7.15
CA GLU A 149 25.77 22.08 6.65
C GLU A 149 25.15 23.47 6.54
N TRP A 150 24.03 23.74 7.22
CA TRP A 150 23.38 25.03 7.18
C TRP A 150 24.22 26.10 7.88
N THR A 151 24.43 27.22 7.17
CA THR A 151 25.10 28.44 7.68
C THR A 151 24.27 29.69 7.37
N GLU A 152 24.47 30.77 8.10
CA GLU A 152 23.77 32.04 7.82
C GLU A 152 24.09 32.52 6.40
N GLY A 153 23.05 32.97 5.69
CA GLY A 153 23.18 33.47 4.30
C GLY A 153 23.16 32.38 3.23
N VAL A 154 23.12 31.09 3.62
CA VAL A 154 23.01 29.97 2.67
C VAL A 154 21.57 29.82 2.17
N THR A 155 21.39 29.55 0.88
CA THR A 155 20.06 29.20 0.34
C THR A 155 19.58 27.87 0.90
N CYS A 156 18.30 27.83 1.31
CA CYS A 156 17.70 26.64 1.90
C CYS A 156 17.37 25.59 0.82
N GLU A 157 18.38 24.93 0.31
CA GLU A 157 18.31 23.88 -0.71
C GLU A 157 18.97 22.59 -0.21
N VAL A 158 18.50 21.44 -0.71
CA VAL A 158 19.01 20.12 -0.32
C VAL A 158 20.53 20.00 -0.46
N VAL A 159 21.06 20.54 -1.57
CA VAL A 159 22.50 20.47 -1.89
C VAL A 159 23.37 21.29 -0.95
N ASN A 160 22.82 22.34 -0.35
CA ASN A 160 23.52 23.28 0.52
C ASN A 160 23.37 22.93 2.01
N VAL A 161 22.33 22.20 2.36
CA VAL A 161 21.95 21.96 3.76
C VAL A 161 22.29 20.54 4.21
N PHE A 162 22.18 19.56 3.30
CA PHE A 162 22.46 18.17 3.65
C PHE A 162 23.93 17.83 3.44
N PRO A 163 24.59 17.20 4.45
CA PRO A 163 25.91 16.66 4.28
C PRO A 163 25.99 15.67 3.13
N HIS A 164 27.05 15.74 2.35
CA HIS A 164 27.27 14.83 1.21
C HIS A 164 27.20 13.36 1.66
N ASN A 165 27.83 13.04 2.76
CA ASN A 165 27.88 11.68 3.31
C ASN A 165 26.49 11.16 3.75
N TYR A 166 25.62 12.03 4.27
CA TYR A 166 24.25 11.64 4.62
C TYR A 166 23.43 11.23 3.38
N MET A 167 23.52 12.00 2.31
CA MET A 167 22.85 11.68 1.06
C MET A 167 23.39 10.39 0.45
N GLN A 168 24.72 10.26 0.36
CA GLN A 168 25.39 9.16 -0.34
C GLN A 168 25.32 7.84 0.43
N PHE A 169 25.46 7.85 1.75
CA PHE A 169 25.61 6.63 2.54
C PHE A 169 24.34 6.26 3.32
N ILE A 170 23.36 7.15 3.44
CA ILE A 170 22.12 6.87 4.17
C ILE A 170 20.92 6.92 3.22
N LEU A 171 20.59 8.07 2.63
CA LEU A 171 19.34 8.21 1.87
C LEU A 171 19.33 7.39 0.57
N LEU A 172 20.38 7.49 -0.25
CA LEU A 172 20.43 6.78 -1.53
C LEU A 172 20.49 5.26 -1.37
N PRO A 173 21.32 4.68 -0.47
CA PRO A 173 21.31 3.23 -0.25
C PRO A 173 20.00 2.72 0.34
N MET A 174 19.40 3.47 1.28
CA MET A 174 18.12 3.09 1.89
C MET A 174 17.00 3.06 0.84
N PHE A 175 16.90 4.08 0.00
CA PHE A 175 15.94 4.10 -1.10
C PHE A 175 16.19 2.96 -2.09
N SER A 176 17.44 2.77 -2.51
CA SER A 176 17.82 1.72 -3.47
C SER A 176 17.49 0.32 -2.93
N LEU A 177 17.74 0.08 -1.63
CA LEU A 177 17.40 -1.17 -0.97
C LEU A 177 15.89 -1.43 -0.97
N ILE A 178 15.10 -0.44 -0.56
CA ILE A 178 13.64 -0.55 -0.53
C ILE A 178 13.09 -0.77 -1.94
N TRP A 179 13.54 0.04 -2.91
CA TRP A 179 13.12 -0.06 -4.31
C TRP A 179 13.46 -1.44 -4.91
N THR A 180 14.69 -1.92 -4.71
CA THR A 180 15.12 -3.24 -5.18
C THR A 180 14.30 -4.35 -4.52
N THR A 181 14.08 -4.27 -3.21
CA THR A 181 13.26 -5.25 -2.47
C THR A 181 11.83 -5.28 -3.02
N MET A 182 11.20 -4.13 -3.21
CA MET A 182 9.88 -4.05 -3.82
C MET A 182 9.88 -4.66 -5.23
N PHE A 183 10.86 -4.32 -6.07
CA PHE A 183 10.97 -4.86 -7.41
C PHE A 183 11.08 -6.39 -7.42
N LEU A 184 11.90 -6.97 -6.53
CA LEU A 184 12.04 -8.42 -6.39
C LEU A 184 10.73 -9.08 -5.91
N LEU A 185 10.07 -8.52 -4.90
CA LEU A 185 8.78 -9.03 -4.41
C LEU A 185 7.74 -9.05 -5.53
N TYR A 186 7.63 -7.96 -6.28
CA TYR A 186 6.66 -7.87 -7.38
C TYR A 186 6.99 -8.81 -8.55
N THR A 187 8.27 -8.98 -8.88
CA THR A 187 8.70 -9.96 -9.90
C THR A 187 8.27 -11.37 -9.48
N ARG A 188 8.47 -11.75 -8.24
CA ARG A 188 8.03 -13.05 -7.69
C ARG A 188 6.51 -13.20 -7.69
N ILE A 189 5.78 -12.17 -7.29
CA ILE A 189 4.31 -12.14 -7.37
C ILE A 189 3.84 -12.34 -8.82
N CYS A 190 4.47 -11.68 -9.80
CA CYS A 190 4.16 -11.82 -11.22
C CYS A 190 4.37 -13.25 -11.72
N GLN A 191 5.52 -13.84 -11.39
CA GLN A 191 5.87 -15.20 -11.79
C GLN A 191 4.85 -16.21 -11.26
N GLU A 192 4.55 -16.15 -9.96
CA GLU A 192 3.60 -17.06 -9.32
C GLU A 192 2.17 -16.89 -9.86
N ALA A 193 1.69 -15.65 -9.95
CA ALA A 193 0.35 -15.36 -10.48
C ALA A 193 0.19 -15.82 -11.95
N SER A 194 1.23 -15.65 -12.79
CA SER A 194 1.23 -16.14 -14.17
C SER A 194 1.24 -17.67 -14.25
N GLY A 195 1.98 -18.32 -13.35
CA GLY A 195 2.01 -19.78 -13.24
C GLY A 195 0.65 -20.35 -12.85
N GLN A 196 0.01 -19.75 -11.84
CA GLN A 196 -1.34 -20.14 -11.41
C GLN A 196 -2.39 -19.90 -12.50
N GLN A 197 -2.32 -18.79 -13.23
CA GLN A 197 -3.23 -18.53 -14.35
C GLN A 197 -3.11 -19.58 -15.47
N LYS A 198 -1.89 -20.03 -15.81
CA LYS A 198 -1.68 -21.09 -16.80
C LYS A 198 -2.33 -22.39 -16.35
N LYS A 199 -2.12 -22.81 -15.08
CA LYS A 199 -2.74 -24.03 -14.51
C LYS A 199 -4.27 -23.98 -14.52
N ILE A 200 -4.87 -22.83 -14.18
CA ILE A 200 -6.31 -22.63 -14.13
C ILE A 200 -6.91 -22.62 -15.55
N ARG A 201 -6.20 -22.02 -16.53
CA ARG A 201 -6.64 -22.00 -17.93
C ARG A 201 -6.70 -23.40 -18.55
N VAL A 202 -5.74 -24.26 -18.21
CA VAL A 202 -5.74 -25.68 -18.63
C VAL A 202 -6.96 -26.41 -18.10
N ASN A 203 -7.44 -26.06 -16.89
CA ASN A 203 -8.61 -26.67 -16.25
C ASN A 203 -9.96 -26.01 -16.60
N GLY A 204 -10.01 -25.10 -17.58
CA GLY A 204 -11.24 -24.46 -18.04
C GLY A 204 -11.88 -23.43 -17.09
N LEU A 205 -11.26 -23.13 -15.95
CA LEU A 205 -11.76 -22.22 -14.94
C LEU A 205 -11.28 -20.77 -15.19
N LYS A 206 -12.21 -19.81 -15.24
CA LYS A 206 -11.89 -18.37 -15.34
C LYS A 206 -11.64 -17.80 -13.95
N HIS A 207 -10.38 -17.68 -13.54
CA HIS A 207 -10.04 -16.95 -12.30
C HIS A 207 -9.51 -15.55 -12.65
N HIS A 208 -10.24 -14.53 -12.21
CA HIS A 208 -9.80 -13.14 -12.30
C HIS A 208 -8.91 -12.78 -11.12
N SER A 209 -7.62 -12.79 -11.28
CA SER A 209 -6.69 -12.30 -10.25
C SER A 209 -6.64 -10.76 -10.24
N LYS A 210 -7.75 -10.14 -9.79
CA LYS A 210 -7.85 -8.67 -9.71
C LYS A 210 -6.89 -8.06 -8.69
N SER A 211 -6.56 -8.80 -7.62
CA SER A 211 -5.65 -8.36 -6.56
C SER A 211 -4.23 -8.13 -7.08
N PHE A 212 -3.76 -8.99 -7.98
CA PHE A 212 -2.45 -8.90 -8.61
C PHE A 212 -2.25 -7.62 -9.44
N GLN A 213 -3.28 -7.25 -10.23
CA GLN A 213 -3.20 -6.04 -11.06
C GLN A 213 -3.06 -4.76 -10.23
N VAL A 214 -3.74 -4.68 -9.08
CA VAL A 214 -3.64 -3.53 -8.15
C VAL A 214 -2.21 -3.34 -7.69
N THR A 215 -1.58 -4.43 -7.31
CA THR A 215 -0.23 -4.46 -6.77
C THR A 215 0.80 -3.98 -7.80
N LEU A 216 0.69 -4.43 -9.07
CA LEU A 216 1.54 -3.95 -10.17
C LEU A 216 1.37 -2.46 -10.46
N ILE A 217 0.13 -1.97 -10.39
CA ILE A 217 -0.13 -0.54 -10.62
C ILE A 217 0.52 0.30 -9.53
N ILE A 218 0.45 -0.13 -8.26
CA ILE A 218 1.09 0.57 -7.13
C ILE A 218 2.61 0.66 -7.35
N LEU A 219 3.28 -0.43 -7.72
CA LEU A 219 4.72 -0.40 -8.00
C LEU A 219 5.06 0.48 -9.21
N GLY A 220 4.29 0.35 -10.30
CA GLY A 220 4.48 1.16 -11.49
C GLY A 220 4.37 2.66 -11.17
N CYS A 221 3.33 3.06 -10.45
CA CYS A 221 3.15 4.43 -9.98
C CYS A 221 4.31 4.88 -9.08
N PHE A 222 4.71 4.05 -8.11
CA PHE A 222 5.83 4.34 -7.23
C PHE A 222 7.13 4.58 -8.02
N THR A 223 7.46 3.69 -8.96
CA THR A 223 8.68 3.81 -9.77
C THR A 223 8.64 5.06 -10.66
N ILE A 224 7.53 5.32 -11.35
CA ILE A 224 7.38 6.49 -12.23
C ILE A 224 7.47 7.79 -11.41
N CYS A 225 6.92 7.82 -10.21
CA CYS A 225 6.91 9.02 -9.38
C CYS A 225 8.28 9.28 -8.72
N TRP A 226 8.93 8.26 -8.18
CA TRP A 226 10.12 8.45 -7.35
C TRP A 226 11.46 8.36 -8.09
N LEU A 227 11.58 7.47 -9.09
CA LEU A 227 12.86 7.23 -9.76
C LEU A 227 13.42 8.49 -10.43
N PRO A 228 12.63 9.33 -11.16
CA PRO A 228 13.15 10.55 -11.76
C PRO A 228 13.67 11.54 -10.72
N TYR A 229 13.00 11.67 -9.57
CA TYR A 229 13.46 12.52 -8.48
C TYR A 229 14.82 12.10 -7.93
N PHE A 230 15.04 10.81 -7.69
CA PHE A 230 16.33 10.33 -7.21
C PHE A 230 17.44 10.50 -8.26
N VAL A 231 17.14 10.28 -9.54
CA VAL A 231 18.10 10.48 -10.63
C VAL A 231 18.55 11.96 -10.70
N ILE A 232 17.60 12.91 -10.64
CA ILE A 232 17.96 14.34 -10.73
C ILE A 232 18.73 14.80 -9.48
N VAL A 233 18.39 14.30 -8.28
CA VAL A 233 19.14 14.62 -7.05
C VAL A 233 20.58 14.14 -7.15
N VAL A 234 20.83 12.93 -7.64
CA VAL A 234 22.18 12.40 -7.86
C VAL A 234 22.91 13.22 -8.91
N TYR A 235 22.26 13.58 -10.01
CA TYR A 235 22.84 14.40 -11.09
C TYR A 235 23.27 15.78 -10.59
N ILE A 236 22.38 16.54 -9.93
CA ILE A 236 22.67 17.87 -9.39
C ILE A 236 23.84 17.79 -8.40
N ARG A 237 23.86 16.78 -7.56
CA ARG A 237 24.92 16.57 -6.57
C ARG A 237 26.29 16.28 -7.21
N SER A 238 26.29 15.52 -8.30
CA SER A 238 27.52 15.14 -9.02
C SER A 238 28.09 16.30 -9.85
N THR A 239 27.22 17.11 -10.47
CA THR A 239 27.65 18.19 -11.40
C THR A 239 27.74 19.53 -10.73
N LYS A 240 27.18 19.71 -9.52
CA LYS A 240 27.01 21.02 -8.84
C LYS A 240 26.32 22.06 -9.74
N SER A 241 25.50 21.62 -10.69
CA SER A 241 24.83 22.49 -11.66
C SER A 241 23.57 23.09 -11.05
N SER A 242 23.51 24.45 -11.07
CA SER A 242 22.31 25.20 -10.67
C SER A 242 21.23 25.25 -11.76
N GLU A 243 21.55 24.88 -13.00
CA GLU A 243 20.62 24.93 -14.14
C GLU A 243 19.48 23.92 -14.05
N SER A 244 19.59 22.91 -13.18
CA SER A 244 18.63 21.84 -13.02
C SER A 244 17.57 22.10 -11.94
N ALA A 245 17.46 23.31 -11.38
CA ALA A 245 16.50 23.64 -10.32
C ALA A 245 15.04 23.38 -10.75
N THR A 246 14.67 23.77 -11.97
CA THR A 246 13.32 23.53 -12.51
C THR A 246 13.01 22.05 -12.65
N LEU A 247 13.97 21.23 -13.10
CA LEU A 247 13.80 19.77 -13.19
C LEU A 247 13.64 19.13 -11.81
N TYR A 248 14.42 19.62 -10.83
CA TYR A 248 14.27 19.18 -9.43
C TYR A 248 12.85 19.43 -8.92
N GLU A 249 12.29 20.63 -9.13
CA GLU A 249 10.94 20.97 -8.70
C GLU A 249 9.87 20.12 -9.38
N VAL A 250 9.99 19.90 -10.69
CA VAL A 250 9.06 19.07 -11.46
C VAL A 250 9.08 17.62 -10.94
N PHE A 251 10.26 17.04 -10.75
CA PHE A 251 10.37 15.66 -10.27
C PHE A 251 10.05 15.53 -8.79
N PHE A 252 10.29 16.57 -7.98
CA PHE A 252 9.82 16.61 -6.60
C PHE A 252 8.29 16.58 -6.54
N ASN A 253 7.58 17.40 -7.32
CA ASN A 253 6.12 17.36 -7.40
C ASN A 253 5.60 16.01 -7.89
N LEU A 254 6.27 15.41 -8.86
CA LEU A 254 5.92 14.07 -9.34
C LEU A 254 6.07 13.03 -8.22
N ALA A 255 7.13 13.08 -7.43
CA ALA A 255 7.33 12.20 -6.28
C ALA A 255 6.23 12.39 -5.23
N MET A 256 5.86 13.64 -4.92
CA MET A 256 4.75 13.95 -3.99
C MET A 256 3.40 13.45 -4.51
N ALA A 257 3.18 13.48 -5.83
CA ALA A 257 1.96 12.98 -6.46
C ALA A 257 1.74 11.47 -6.23
N ASN A 258 2.77 10.69 -5.88
CA ASN A 258 2.60 9.29 -5.46
C ASN A 258 1.55 9.13 -4.35
N SER A 259 1.53 10.04 -3.38
CA SER A 259 0.60 9.99 -2.25
C SER A 259 -0.87 10.24 -2.63
N CYS A 260 -1.15 10.96 -3.70
CA CYS A 260 -2.52 11.11 -4.20
C CYS A 260 -2.98 9.95 -5.10
N MET A 261 -2.04 9.15 -5.64
CA MET A 261 -2.37 8.02 -6.50
C MET A 261 -2.98 6.85 -5.73
N ASN A 262 -2.61 6.64 -4.46
CA ASN A 262 -3.08 5.52 -3.65
C ASN A 262 -4.60 5.47 -3.51
N PRO A 263 -5.31 6.53 -3.10
CA PRO A 263 -6.78 6.57 -3.06
C PRO A 263 -7.43 6.34 -4.43
N LEU A 264 -6.84 6.88 -5.50
CA LEU A 264 -7.36 6.71 -6.87
C LEU A 264 -7.29 5.24 -7.31
N ILE A 265 -6.19 4.55 -7.01
CA ILE A 265 -6.03 3.12 -7.29
C ILE A 265 -7.07 2.30 -6.51
N TYR A 266 -7.31 2.63 -5.22
CA TYR A 266 -8.33 1.94 -4.42
C TYR A 266 -9.74 2.18 -4.97
N ALA A 267 -10.08 3.41 -5.32
CA ALA A 267 -11.37 3.76 -5.93
C ALA A 267 -11.59 3.03 -7.26
N TRP A 268 -10.54 2.88 -8.08
CA TRP A 268 -10.63 2.22 -9.38
C TRP A 268 -10.73 0.70 -9.24
N LYS A 269 -9.86 0.08 -8.47
CA LYS A 269 -9.68 -1.39 -8.46
C LYS A 269 -10.40 -2.10 -7.33
N ASN A 270 -10.67 -1.44 -6.21
CA ASN A 270 -11.30 -2.07 -5.05
C ASN A 270 -12.76 -1.65 -4.90
N LYS A 271 -13.68 -2.60 -5.15
CA LYS A 271 -15.13 -2.35 -5.07
C LYS A 271 -15.60 -1.89 -3.70
N ASN A 272 -14.99 -2.37 -2.62
CA ASN A 272 -15.39 -2.00 -1.25
C ASN A 272 -14.99 -0.56 -0.95
N PHE A 273 -13.76 -0.15 -1.27
CA PHE A 273 -13.33 1.25 -1.14
C PHE A 273 -14.15 2.18 -2.03
N ARG A 274 -14.40 1.80 -3.29
CA ARG A 274 -15.23 2.59 -4.19
C ARG A 274 -16.63 2.82 -3.64
N LYS A 275 -17.29 1.77 -3.12
CA LYS A 275 -18.61 1.91 -2.46
C LYS A 275 -18.54 2.81 -1.24
N GLY A 276 -17.51 2.64 -0.39
CA GLY A 276 -17.28 3.47 0.78
C GLY A 276 -17.11 4.94 0.41
N PHE A 277 -16.25 5.26 -0.57
CA PHE A 277 -16.04 6.64 -1.04
C PHE A 277 -17.33 7.28 -1.55
N PHE A 278 -18.09 6.58 -2.41
CA PHE A 278 -19.37 7.09 -2.90
C PHE A 278 -20.42 7.27 -1.78
N SER A 279 -20.41 6.41 -0.76
CA SER A 279 -21.30 6.56 0.38
C SER A 279 -20.95 7.80 1.19
N LEU A 280 -19.66 8.01 1.49
CA LEU A 280 -19.18 9.18 2.23
C LEU A 280 -19.44 10.49 1.46
N LEU A 281 -19.18 10.54 0.17
CA LEU A 281 -19.47 11.71 -0.66
C LEU A 281 -20.98 12.04 -0.73
N LYS A 282 -21.86 11.05 -0.49
CA LYS A 282 -23.31 11.22 -0.36
C LYS A 282 -23.76 11.39 1.09
N CYS A 283 -22.84 11.64 2.03
CA CYS A 283 -23.09 11.75 3.46
C CYS A 283 -23.85 10.54 4.05
N ARG A 284 -23.57 9.32 3.53
CA ARG A 284 -24.16 8.06 3.97
C ARG A 284 -23.14 7.17 4.64
N HIS A 285 -23.56 6.39 5.65
CA HIS A 285 -22.67 5.44 6.31
C HIS A 285 -22.31 4.27 5.36
N PRO A 286 -21.02 3.89 5.18
CA PRO A 286 -20.60 2.85 4.26
C PRO A 286 -21.27 1.48 4.46
N ASP A 287 -21.46 1.06 5.72
CA ASP A 287 -22.08 -0.25 6.03
C ASP A 287 -23.59 -0.29 5.76
N LYS A 288 -24.32 0.83 5.90
CA LYS A 288 -25.77 0.87 5.61
C LYS A 288 -26.10 0.65 4.13
N THR A 289 -25.15 0.92 3.25
CA THR A 289 -25.34 0.75 1.80
C THR A 289 -25.20 -0.72 1.36
N THR A 290 -24.54 -1.55 2.16
CA THR A 290 -24.40 -3.00 1.91
C THR A 290 -25.63 -3.78 2.39
N ASP A 291 -26.35 -3.31 3.40
CA ASP A 291 -27.56 -3.97 3.92
C ASP A 291 -28.75 -3.84 2.96
N PHE A 292 -28.79 -2.81 2.14
CA PHE A 292 -29.87 -2.63 1.15
C PHE A 292 -29.87 -3.66 0.01
N VAL A 293 -28.70 -4.25 -0.28
CA VAL A 293 -28.58 -5.30 -1.32
C VAL A 293 -28.85 -6.68 -0.74
N THR A 294 -28.68 -6.86 0.57
CA THR A 294 -28.94 -8.16 1.25
C THR A 294 -30.39 -8.35 1.66
N ASN A 295 -31.19 -7.27 1.78
CA ASN A 295 -32.61 -7.38 2.14
C ASN A 295 -33.54 -7.87 1.03
N HIS A 296 -33.01 -8.08 -0.20
CA HIS A 296 -33.75 -8.69 -1.30
C HIS A 296 -33.30 -10.11 -1.65
N VAL A 297 -32.42 -10.72 -0.87
CA VAL A 297 -32.13 -12.16 -0.96
C VAL A 297 -32.73 -12.81 0.28
N PRO A 298 -33.69 -13.76 0.15
CA PRO A 298 -34.23 -14.47 1.30
C PRO A 298 -33.08 -15.14 2.04
N SER A 299 -33.05 -14.89 3.35
CA SER A 299 -32.08 -15.42 4.30
C SER A 299 -31.92 -16.94 4.12
N LYS A 300 -30.89 -17.39 3.43
CA LYS A 300 -30.30 -18.70 3.68
C LYS A 300 -29.10 -18.48 4.60
N ARG A 301 -29.31 -18.95 5.81
CA ARG A 301 -28.32 -19.13 6.88
C ARG A 301 -26.99 -19.61 6.32
N ASN A 302 -25.89 -19.09 6.89
CA ASN A 302 -24.50 -19.56 6.81
C ASN A 302 -23.60 -18.96 5.74
N SER A 303 -23.10 -17.74 5.99
CA SER A 303 -21.91 -17.20 5.28
C SER A 303 -20.59 -17.29 6.05
N ALA A 304 -20.56 -17.97 7.20
CA ALA A 304 -19.28 -18.29 7.87
C ALA A 304 -18.60 -19.53 7.26
N ASN A 305 -19.35 -20.37 6.51
CA ASN A 305 -18.84 -21.61 5.93
C ASN A 305 -18.43 -21.52 4.46
N ALA A 306 -18.65 -20.40 3.80
CA ALA A 306 -18.37 -20.29 2.35
C ALA A 306 -16.86 -20.26 2.01
N VAL A 307 -16.00 -19.94 2.96
CA VAL A 307 -14.54 -20.00 2.76
C VAL A 307 -14.01 -21.39 3.07
N TRP A 308 -14.68 -22.15 3.94
CA TRP A 308 -14.33 -23.53 4.30
C TRP A 308 -14.88 -24.56 3.30
N ASN A 309 -16.03 -24.32 2.69
CA ASN A 309 -16.62 -25.25 1.73
C ASN A 309 -15.89 -25.33 0.36
N ILE A 310 -15.04 -24.37 0.03
CA ILE A 310 -14.18 -24.49 -1.17
C ILE A 310 -12.99 -25.42 -0.90
N GLN A 311 -12.66 -25.66 0.36
CA GLN A 311 -11.53 -26.51 0.76
C GLN A 311 -11.98 -27.96 1.04
N CYS A 312 -13.20 -28.18 1.55
CA CYS A 312 -13.73 -29.54 1.79
C CYS A 312 -14.19 -30.26 0.51
N HIS A 313 -14.66 -29.53 -0.53
CA HIS A 313 -15.02 -30.18 -1.81
C HIS A 313 -13.83 -30.67 -2.63
N ARG A 314 -12.61 -30.48 -2.18
CA ARG A 314 -11.40 -30.97 -2.87
C ARG A 314 -10.95 -32.34 -2.34
N GLU A 315 -11.39 -32.75 -1.17
CA GLU A 315 -11.03 -34.05 -0.57
C GLU A 315 -12.03 -35.15 -0.88
N GLU A 316 -13.29 -34.84 -1.26
CA GLU A 316 -14.30 -35.86 -1.58
C GLU A 316 -14.29 -36.34 -3.04
N LEU A 317 -13.47 -35.76 -3.91
CA LEU A 317 -13.39 -36.13 -5.35
C LEU A 317 -12.29 -37.15 -5.67
N THR A 318 -11.60 -37.71 -4.67
CA THR A 318 -10.53 -38.70 -4.89
C THR A 318 -10.77 -40.09 -4.29
N THR A 319 -11.93 -40.36 -3.69
CA THR A 319 -12.22 -41.71 -3.22
C THR A 319 -13.66 -42.11 -3.56
N GLY A 320 -13.77 -43.07 -4.49
CA GLY A 320 -14.94 -43.94 -4.54
C GLY A 320 -15.80 -43.85 -5.78
N THR A 321 -15.33 -44.44 -6.86
CA THR A 321 -16.20 -45.15 -7.80
C THR A 321 -16.88 -46.30 -7.05
N GLU A 322 -18.18 -46.20 -6.82
CA GLU A 322 -19.03 -47.39 -6.82
C GLU A 322 -20.51 -46.98 -7.00
N MET A 323 -21.11 -47.63 -7.99
CA MET A 323 -22.53 -47.55 -8.36
C MET A 323 -23.40 -48.18 -7.26
N SER A 324 -24.51 -47.56 -6.91
CA SER A 324 -25.71 -48.34 -6.59
C SER A 324 -26.98 -47.52 -6.84
N ASN A 325 -27.90 -48.17 -7.48
CA ASN A 325 -29.26 -47.77 -7.82
C ASN A 325 -30.07 -47.34 -6.61
N TYR A 326 -30.86 -46.29 -6.73
CA TYR A 326 -31.94 -45.96 -5.81
C TYR A 326 -33.26 -46.38 -6.42
N ASP A 327 -33.93 -47.32 -5.75
CA ASP A 327 -35.35 -47.61 -5.92
C ASP A 327 -36.16 -46.83 -4.86
N GLU A 328 -37.28 -46.28 -5.30
CA GLU A 328 -38.27 -45.60 -4.47
C GLU A 328 -39.01 -46.65 -3.61
N LYS A 329 -38.95 -46.56 -2.28
CA LYS A 329 -40.08 -46.74 -1.36
C LYS A 329 -39.59 -46.74 0.10
N GLY A 330 -40.27 -45.90 0.92
CA GLY A 330 -40.04 -45.84 2.33
C GLY A 330 -40.32 -47.15 3.05
N ASP A 331 -39.56 -47.37 4.12
CA ASP A 331 -40.07 -47.85 5.41
C ASP A 331 -38.90 -47.99 6.41
N ASN A 332 -39.21 -47.66 7.65
CA ASN A 332 -38.31 -47.76 8.81
C ASN A 332 -37.97 -49.25 9.11
N VAL A 333 -36.68 -49.55 9.31
CA VAL A 333 -36.26 -50.71 10.09
C VAL A 333 -35.08 -50.37 10.98
N VAL A 334 -35.32 -50.47 12.27
CA VAL A 334 -34.34 -50.53 13.35
C VAL A 334 -33.66 -51.90 13.30
N VAL A 335 -32.33 -51.96 13.32
CA VAL A 335 -31.58 -53.15 13.72
C VAL A 335 -30.44 -52.78 14.65
N GLN A 336 -30.53 -53.39 15.83
CA GLN A 336 -29.55 -53.45 16.89
C GLN A 336 -28.42 -54.45 16.61
N GLY A 337 -27.29 -54.19 17.29
CA GLY A 337 -26.32 -55.18 17.75
C GLY A 337 -25.22 -55.49 16.76
N SER A 338 -24.02 -55.70 17.10
CA SER A 338 -23.36 -56.21 18.31
C SER A 338 -21.83 -56.02 18.14
N GLU A 339 -21.21 -55.83 19.25
CA GLU A 339 -19.83 -56.07 19.69
C GLU A 339 -19.05 -57.15 18.93
N GLU A 340 -17.78 -56.98 18.80
CA GLU A 340 -16.67 -57.76 19.38
C GLU A 340 -15.30 -57.50 18.69
N ASN A 341 -14.35 -57.09 19.55
CA ASN A 341 -13.01 -57.68 19.80
C ASN A 341 -11.94 -57.57 18.72
N GLU A 342 -10.88 -57.07 19.11
CA GLU A 342 -9.69 -57.38 19.88
C GLU A 342 -8.37 -57.26 19.07
N LEU A 343 -7.42 -56.55 19.70
CA LEU A 343 -6.00 -56.87 19.89
C LEU A 343 -5.05 -57.12 18.69
N ARG A 344 -4.03 -56.32 18.66
CA ARG A 344 -2.55 -56.54 18.77
C ARG A 344 -1.79 -55.49 17.99
N ARG A 345 -1.01 -54.70 18.69
CA ARG A 345 0.46 -54.81 19.06
C ARG A 345 1.36 -54.96 17.84
N GLU A 346 2.22 -54.10 17.78
CA GLU A 346 3.67 -53.93 18.02
C GLU A 346 4.46 -53.50 16.76
N THR A 347 5.29 -52.48 17.02
CA THR A 347 6.69 -52.29 16.65
C THR A 347 7.11 -52.47 15.17
N ILE A 348 7.60 -51.44 14.52
CA ILE A 348 8.98 -50.93 14.49
C ILE A 348 8.95 -49.47 14.02
#